data_602a527aee4e2b7482e7fc9d2c57cb8e
#
_entry.id   602a527aee4e2b7482e7fc9d2c57cb8e
#
_cell.length_a   1.000
_cell.length_b   1.000
_cell.length_c   1.000
_cell.angle_alpha   90.00
_cell.angle_beta   90.00
_cell.angle_gamma   90.00
#
_symmetry.space_group_name_H-M   'P 1'
#
loop_
_entity.id
_entity.type
_entity.pdbx_description
1 polymer ?
#
loop_
_entity_poly.entity_id
_entity_poly.type
_entity_poly.pdbx_seq_one_letter_code
_entity_poly.pdbx_strand_id
1 'polypeptide(L)'
;MFVTQSRGMRAPKVPATLLLLLFAIEALHANRRKQKEKVIQTATNICDISDRDSKVHCYCEFSQEINEAVKTECWVFNGGIERTDPLWTSFTSQSNIETLAFNVRADGGLDFVPSKVLRYLRKIKHFSIKYSSINKIESYAFVNVTSVQEMTLTKNQIVYLGKHSFYNLPNLTLLNLDENKIVELETETFYELPALQKLYLTSNNITVIHDGAFRHLVNLAELELDRNNISELKKECFDGLANLKRLDLRRNKLAKLNSFTFTELWNLQSLLLDYNEIYILAQRTFDGLSQLRKLSLSHNKLVALASSLFEGVRGLSALDLRHNKLKRFTIENLHPIYDNMKNQNSYIYLEGNEFSCDCHLAWMHKLRHEAKSVKVRASLENFICKFTSEPSLNSHFTYYERSAIGSNNLLDNDDKSQIKDYSDNPDDFFQDETDEAYVDEPSAVRTENDRTLLQIPVETLPCPQDVKSVTDRTYTYPSQNEAKDYRNLIQSSKTTSVKLNMNISIFLFVFFILA
;
A
#
# COMPACT_ATOMS: atom_id res chain seq x y z
N MET A 1 -36.09 -104.74 -42.22
CA MET A 1 -36.43 -104.68 -40.76
C MET A 1 -35.35 -103.87 -40.06
N PHE A 2 -35.67 -102.93 -39.37
CA PHE A 2 -35.01 -101.90 -38.55
C PHE A 2 -34.99 -100.53 -39.23
N VAL A 3 -35.94 -99.75 -38.74
CA VAL A 3 -36.08 -98.30 -38.89
C VAL A 3 -35.16 -97.60 -37.88
N THR A 4 -34.28 -96.68 -38.30
CA THR A 4 -33.56 -95.79 -37.43
C THR A 4 -34.12 -94.38 -37.59
N GLN A 5 -34.77 -93.91 -36.49
CA GLN A 5 -35.26 -92.55 -36.35
C GLN A 5 -34.07 -91.59 -36.11
N SER A 6 -33.94 -90.55 -36.96
CA SER A 6 -33.06 -89.41 -36.70
C SER A 6 -33.75 -88.41 -35.76
N ARG A 7 -33.21 -88.26 -34.57
CA ARG A 7 -33.58 -87.18 -33.63
C ARG A 7 -32.95 -85.84 -34.08
N GLY A 8 -33.84 -84.91 -34.55
CA GLY A 8 -33.45 -83.54 -34.78
C GLY A 8 -33.09 -82.80 -33.44
N MET A 9 -31.87 -82.30 -33.37
CA MET A 9 -31.45 -81.39 -32.26
C MET A 9 -32.08 -80.01 -32.51
N ARG A 10 -32.98 -79.58 -31.60
CA ARG A 10 -33.45 -78.19 -31.56
C ARG A 10 -32.39 -77.33 -30.94
N ALA A 11 -31.90 -76.27 -31.64
CA ALA A 11 -31.03 -75.25 -31.10
C ALA A 11 -31.69 -74.52 -29.94
N PRO A 12 -30.97 -74.21 -28.86
CA PRO A 12 -31.53 -73.53 -27.68
C PRO A 12 -32.00 -72.13 -28.10
N LYS A 13 -33.29 -71.83 -27.82
CA LYS A 13 -33.85 -70.49 -27.97
C LYS A 13 -33.21 -69.56 -26.92
N VAL A 14 -32.33 -68.65 -27.37
CA VAL A 14 -31.77 -67.59 -26.49
C VAL A 14 -32.95 -66.72 -26.07
N PRO A 15 -33.20 -66.48 -24.77
CA PRO A 15 -34.29 -65.66 -24.32
C PRO A 15 -34.12 -64.22 -24.80
N ALA A 16 -35.19 -63.61 -25.32
CA ALA A 16 -35.20 -62.23 -25.84
C ALA A 16 -34.62 -61.18 -24.87
N THR A 17 -34.67 -61.44 -23.59
CA THR A 17 -34.09 -60.64 -22.53
C THR A 17 -32.54 -60.61 -22.57
N LEU A 18 -31.90 -61.72 -22.99
CA LEU A 18 -30.44 -61.77 -23.10
C LEU A 18 -29.93 -60.98 -24.31
N LEU A 19 -30.68 -61.00 -25.40
CA LEU A 19 -30.37 -60.17 -26.59
C LEU A 19 -30.53 -58.67 -26.30
N LEU A 20 -31.58 -58.27 -25.55
CA LEU A 20 -31.76 -56.88 -25.13
C LEU A 20 -30.66 -56.40 -24.18
N LEU A 21 -30.15 -57.26 -23.29
CA LEU A 21 -29.01 -56.95 -22.43
C LEU A 21 -27.71 -56.79 -23.23
N LEU A 22 -27.46 -57.61 -24.24
CA LEU A 22 -26.29 -57.47 -25.10
C LEU A 22 -26.32 -56.16 -25.92
N PHE A 23 -27.49 -55.81 -26.50
CA PHE A 23 -27.65 -54.52 -27.18
C PHE A 23 -27.51 -53.31 -26.23
N ALA A 24 -27.97 -53.40 -24.99
CA ALA A 24 -27.80 -52.35 -24.01
C ALA A 24 -26.32 -52.18 -23.59
N ILE A 25 -25.57 -53.29 -23.47
CA ILE A 25 -24.11 -53.27 -23.15
C ILE A 25 -23.33 -52.69 -24.35
N GLU A 26 -23.65 -53.06 -25.59
CA GLU A 26 -23.01 -52.47 -26.78
C GLU A 26 -23.34 -50.98 -26.93
N ALA A 27 -24.56 -50.55 -26.66
CA ALA A 27 -24.95 -49.14 -26.65
C ALA A 27 -24.21 -48.35 -25.57
N LEU A 28 -24.01 -48.92 -24.38
CA LEU A 28 -23.20 -48.36 -23.30
C LEU A 28 -21.72 -48.26 -23.67
N HIS A 29 -21.18 -49.26 -24.34
CA HIS A 29 -19.79 -49.24 -24.83
C HIS A 29 -19.59 -48.24 -25.99
N ALA A 30 -20.55 -48.13 -26.89
CA ALA A 30 -20.54 -47.14 -27.97
C ALA A 30 -20.66 -45.71 -27.42
N ASN A 31 -21.48 -45.48 -26.38
CA ASN A 31 -21.61 -44.22 -25.71
C ASN A 31 -20.33 -43.86 -24.91
N ARG A 32 -19.69 -44.85 -24.27
CA ARG A 32 -18.39 -44.65 -23.61
C ARG A 32 -17.26 -44.37 -24.63
N ARG A 33 -17.28 -44.99 -25.81
CA ARG A 33 -16.33 -44.67 -26.89
C ARG A 33 -16.55 -43.25 -27.44
N LYS A 34 -17.80 -42.84 -27.69
CA LYS A 34 -18.14 -41.46 -28.12
C LYS A 34 -17.79 -40.43 -27.04
N GLN A 35 -17.93 -40.74 -25.74
CA GLN A 35 -17.47 -39.88 -24.68
C GLN A 35 -15.93 -39.83 -24.58
N LYS A 36 -15.21 -40.95 -24.83
CA LYS A 36 -13.75 -40.95 -24.91
C LYS A 36 -13.22 -40.24 -26.15
N GLU A 37 -13.88 -40.35 -27.31
CA GLU A 37 -13.52 -39.59 -28.52
C GLU A 37 -13.82 -38.09 -28.39
N LYS A 38 -14.83 -37.68 -27.62
CA LYS A 38 -15.05 -36.27 -27.27
C LYS A 38 -14.00 -35.71 -26.31
N VAL A 39 -13.26 -36.54 -25.59
CA VAL A 39 -12.23 -36.12 -24.62
C VAL A 39 -10.82 -36.07 -25.24
N ILE A 40 -10.62 -36.54 -26.46
CA ILE A 40 -9.41 -36.30 -27.26
C ILE A 40 -9.76 -35.25 -28.36
N GLN A 41 -10.42 -34.18 -27.99
CA GLN A 41 -10.17 -32.91 -28.64
C GLN A 41 -8.80 -32.47 -28.09
N THR A 42 -7.77 -32.52 -28.91
CA THR A 42 -6.49 -31.83 -28.69
C THR A 42 -6.82 -30.46 -28.19
N ALA A 43 -6.38 -30.16 -26.96
CA ALA A 43 -6.64 -28.84 -26.39
C ALA A 43 -6.14 -27.81 -27.40
N THR A 44 -7.06 -27.01 -27.94
CA THR A 44 -6.71 -25.97 -28.91
C THR A 44 -5.66 -25.08 -28.23
N ASN A 45 -4.57 -24.79 -28.95
CA ASN A 45 -3.54 -23.92 -28.39
C ASN A 45 -4.13 -22.54 -28.09
N ILE A 46 -3.95 -22.05 -26.86
CA ILE A 46 -4.51 -20.75 -26.43
C ILE A 46 -4.05 -19.60 -27.34
N CYS A 47 -2.88 -19.71 -27.94
CA CYS A 47 -2.29 -18.69 -28.80
C CYS A 47 -2.87 -18.72 -30.24
N ASP A 48 -3.56 -19.79 -30.64
CA ASP A 48 -4.08 -19.98 -31.99
C ASP A 48 -5.58 -19.68 -32.10
N ILE A 49 -6.22 -19.28 -31.00
CA ILE A 49 -7.64 -18.96 -30.97
C ILE A 49 -7.85 -17.60 -31.63
N SER A 50 -8.33 -17.64 -32.88
CA SER A 50 -8.60 -16.48 -33.74
C SER A 50 -10.06 -16.35 -34.15
N ASP A 51 -10.94 -17.22 -33.64
CA ASP A 51 -12.37 -17.19 -33.95
C ASP A 51 -13.00 -15.88 -33.46
N ARG A 52 -13.75 -15.19 -34.36
CA ARG A 52 -14.43 -13.92 -34.04
C ARG A 52 -15.49 -14.05 -32.93
N ASP A 53 -16.04 -15.25 -32.76
CA ASP A 53 -17.02 -15.54 -31.72
C ASP A 53 -16.37 -15.98 -30.39
N SER A 54 -15.05 -16.11 -30.36
CA SER A 54 -14.33 -16.44 -29.13
C SER A 54 -14.45 -15.33 -28.11
N LYS A 55 -14.70 -15.72 -26.86
CA LYS A 55 -14.81 -14.81 -25.71
C LYS A 55 -13.47 -14.34 -25.18
N VAL A 56 -12.37 -15.00 -25.57
CA VAL A 56 -11.00 -14.67 -25.13
C VAL A 56 -10.06 -14.81 -26.31
N HIS A 57 -9.26 -13.78 -26.53
CA HIS A 57 -8.16 -13.79 -27.50
C HIS A 57 -6.86 -13.52 -26.76
N CYS A 58 -5.86 -14.36 -26.99
CA CYS A 58 -4.55 -14.23 -26.36
C CYS A 58 -3.46 -13.97 -27.41
N TYR A 59 -2.67 -12.94 -27.16
CA TYR A 59 -1.46 -12.61 -27.91
C TYR A 59 -0.27 -13.20 -27.19
N CYS A 60 0.51 -14.04 -27.87
CA CYS A 60 1.62 -14.76 -27.30
C CYS A 60 2.95 -14.28 -27.87
N GLU A 61 3.92 -14.02 -27.01
CA GLU A 61 5.31 -13.81 -27.38
C GLU A 61 6.09 -15.10 -27.12
N PHE A 62 6.73 -15.63 -28.16
CA PHE A 62 7.41 -16.93 -28.13
C PHE A 62 8.90 -16.75 -27.86
N SER A 63 9.48 -17.67 -27.08
CA SER A 63 10.92 -17.78 -26.96
C SER A 63 11.53 -18.31 -28.26
N GLN A 64 12.64 -17.71 -28.69
CA GLN A 64 13.38 -18.15 -29.89
C GLN A 64 14.00 -19.53 -29.73
N GLU A 65 14.28 -19.96 -28.49
CA GLU A 65 14.98 -21.21 -28.21
C GLU A 65 14.05 -22.43 -28.17
N ILE A 66 12.86 -22.28 -27.58
CA ILE A 66 11.95 -23.41 -27.27
C ILE A 66 10.65 -23.39 -28.08
N ASN A 67 10.42 -22.35 -28.87
CA ASN A 67 9.19 -22.15 -29.66
C ASN A 67 7.88 -22.32 -28.84
N GLU A 68 7.94 -21.97 -27.53
CA GLU A 68 6.80 -21.91 -26.62
C GLU A 68 6.56 -20.48 -26.15
N ALA A 69 5.31 -20.15 -25.81
CA ALA A 69 4.95 -18.84 -25.32
C ALA A 69 5.56 -18.60 -23.93
N VAL A 70 6.23 -17.45 -23.78
CA VAL A 70 6.80 -16.98 -22.52
C VAL A 70 5.95 -15.87 -21.90
N LYS A 71 5.39 -15.00 -22.76
CA LYS A 71 4.47 -13.94 -22.33
C LYS A 71 3.17 -14.06 -23.11
N THR A 72 2.07 -13.93 -22.39
CA THR A 72 0.71 -14.06 -22.95
C THR A 72 -0.18 -12.97 -22.40
N GLU A 73 -0.77 -12.19 -23.30
CA GLU A 73 -1.73 -11.15 -22.96
C GLU A 73 -3.09 -11.51 -23.57
N CYS A 74 -4.09 -11.73 -22.72
CA CYS A 74 -5.42 -12.17 -23.06
C CYS A 74 -6.44 -11.05 -22.89
N TRP A 75 -7.28 -10.86 -23.91
CA TRP A 75 -8.39 -9.93 -23.88
C TRP A 75 -9.70 -10.69 -23.77
N VAL A 76 -10.61 -10.25 -22.86
CA VAL A 76 -11.92 -10.86 -22.65
C VAL A 76 -13.00 -9.98 -23.26
N PHE A 77 -13.87 -10.58 -24.09
CA PHE A 77 -14.89 -9.90 -24.90
C PHE A 77 -16.27 -10.58 -24.77
N ASN A 78 -17.25 -10.09 -25.50
CA ASN A 78 -18.51 -10.76 -25.87
C ASN A 78 -19.28 -11.37 -24.69
N GLY A 79 -19.54 -10.56 -23.65
CA GLY A 79 -20.30 -10.99 -22.48
C GLY A 79 -19.52 -11.88 -21.50
N GLY A 80 -18.25 -12.16 -21.81
CA GLY A 80 -17.34 -12.81 -20.87
C GLY A 80 -17.34 -14.34 -20.90
N ILE A 81 -16.58 -14.93 -20.01
CA ILE A 81 -16.27 -16.35 -19.95
C ILE A 81 -16.67 -16.95 -18.60
N GLU A 82 -17.26 -18.13 -18.62
CA GLU A 82 -17.68 -18.83 -17.41
C GLU A 82 -16.53 -19.60 -16.75
N ARG A 83 -16.65 -19.83 -15.44
CA ARG A 83 -15.66 -20.58 -14.62
C ARG A 83 -15.46 -22.03 -15.11
N THR A 84 -16.47 -22.62 -15.74
CA THR A 84 -16.47 -24.00 -16.24
C THR A 84 -16.11 -24.13 -17.72
N ASP A 85 -15.90 -23.01 -18.40
CA ASP A 85 -15.60 -22.99 -19.84
C ASP A 85 -14.39 -23.86 -20.17
N PRO A 86 -14.49 -24.75 -21.20
CA PRO A 86 -13.39 -25.63 -21.61
C PRO A 86 -12.16 -24.88 -22.12
N LEU A 87 -12.28 -23.62 -22.52
CA LEU A 87 -11.18 -22.77 -22.96
C LEU A 87 -10.06 -22.65 -21.90
N TRP A 88 -10.41 -22.71 -20.61
CA TRP A 88 -9.40 -22.69 -19.54
C TRP A 88 -8.39 -23.85 -19.62
N THR A 89 -8.77 -24.99 -20.23
CA THR A 89 -7.86 -26.12 -20.43
C THR A 89 -6.86 -25.87 -21.57
N SER A 90 -7.12 -24.92 -22.47
CA SER A 90 -6.23 -24.59 -23.58
C SER A 90 -4.89 -23.99 -23.11
N PHE A 91 -4.84 -23.42 -21.89
CA PHE A 91 -3.59 -22.96 -21.28
C PHE A 91 -2.61 -24.10 -21.00
N THR A 92 -3.05 -25.35 -20.95
CA THR A 92 -2.15 -26.51 -20.79
C THR A 92 -1.23 -26.71 -22.00
N SER A 93 -1.56 -26.13 -23.16
CA SER A 93 -0.75 -26.18 -24.37
C SER A 93 0.52 -25.32 -24.29
N GLN A 94 0.58 -24.36 -23.35
CA GLN A 94 1.66 -23.39 -23.21
C GLN A 94 2.14 -23.34 -21.75
N SER A 95 2.82 -24.40 -21.32
CA SER A 95 3.22 -24.55 -19.90
C SER A 95 4.38 -23.66 -19.45
N ASN A 96 5.09 -23.05 -20.40
CA ASN A 96 6.26 -22.20 -20.16
C ASN A 96 5.94 -20.71 -20.04
N ILE A 97 4.66 -20.31 -19.99
CA ILE A 97 4.25 -18.93 -19.78
C ILE A 97 4.81 -18.44 -18.43
N GLU A 98 5.62 -17.40 -18.47
CA GLU A 98 6.17 -16.69 -17.31
C GLU A 98 5.35 -15.43 -16.97
N THR A 99 4.78 -14.78 -17.97
CA THR A 99 3.92 -13.60 -17.81
C THR A 99 2.56 -13.84 -18.41
N LEU A 100 1.50 -13.69 -17.60
CA LEU A 100 0.11 -13.81 -18.03
C LEU A 100 -0.71 -12.61 -17.57
N ALA A 101 -1.33 -11.92 -18.53
CA ALA A 101 -2.22 -10.81 -18.26
C ALA A 101 -3.61 -11.06 -18.85
N PHE A 102 -4.66 -10.74 -18.07
CA PHE A 102 -6.04 -10.67 -18.54
C PHE A 102 -6.50 -9.21 -18.51
N ASN A 103 -6.89 -8.68 -19.66
CA ASN A 103 -7.51 -7.38 -19.83
C ASN A 103 -8.97 -7.57 -20.23
N VAL A 104 -9.90 -7.11 -19.39
CA VAL A 104 -11.33 -7.28 -19.67
C VAL A 104 -11.86 -6.01 -20.31
N ARG A 105 -12.48 -6.14 -21.49
CA ARG A 105 -13.11 -5.02 -22.19
C ARG A 105 -14.46 -4.67 -21.57
N ALA A 106 -14.99 -3.50 -21.92
CA ALA A 106 -16.27 -3.02 -21.42
C ALA A 106 -17.46 -3.95 -21.78
N ASP A 107 -17.36 -4.65 -22.90
CA ASP A 107 -18.34 -5.65 -23.38
C ASP A 107 -18.02 -7.09 -22.90
N GLY A 108 -16.88 -7.28 -22.20
CA GLY A 108 -16.45 -8.55 -21.63
C GLY A 108 -16.93 -8.74 -20.20
N GLY A 109 -16.74 -9.94 -19.66
CA GLY A 109 -17.03 -10.25 -18.26
C GLY A 109 -16.07 -11.32 -17.73
N LEU A 110 -15.44 -11.01 -16.59
CA LEU A 110 -14.66 -11.97 -15.81
C LEU A 110 -14.96 -11.66 -14.34
N ASP A 111 -15.83 -12.45 -13.72
CA ASP A 111 -16.32 -12.22 -12.36
C ASP A 111 -15.65 -13.13 -11.31
N PHE A 112 -14.67 -13.90 -11.70
CA PHE A 112 -13.93 -14.83 -10.84
C PHE A 112 -12.43 -14.87 -11.16
N VAL A 113 -11.63 -15.30 -10.19
CA VAL A 113 -10.21 -15.59 -10.42
C VAL A 113 -10.03 -16.91 -11.17
N PRO A 114 -9.32 -16.95 -12.30
CA PRO A 114 -9.09 -18.18 -13.07
C PRO A 114 -8.03 -19.08 -12.40
N SER A 115 -8.26 -19.51 -11.17
CA SER A 115 -7.30 -20.27 -10.35
C SER A 115 -6.87 -21.61 -11.00
N LYS A 116 -7.70 -22.17 -11.91
CA LYS A 116 -7.33 -23.38 -12.66
C LYS A 116 -6.14 -23.13 -13.57
N VAL A 117 -6.09 -21.98 -14.24
CA VAL A 117 -4.99 -21.60 -15.14
C VAL A 117 -3.67 -21.53 -14.37
N LEU A 118 -3.69 -20.90 -13.19
CA LEU A 118 -2.50 -20.78 -12.35
C LEU A 118 -1.92 -22.13 -11.91
N ARG A 119 -2.77 -23.16 -11.80
CA ARG A 119 -2.31 -24.54 -11.48
C ARG A 119 -1.61 -25.23 -12.66
N TYR A 120 -1.94 -24.83 -13.89
CA TYR A 120 -1.28 -25.37 -15.09
C TYR A 120 0.08 -24.69 -15.34
N LEU A 121 0.19 -23.39 -15.04
CA LEU A 121 1.35 -22.55 -15.34
C LEU A 121 2.35 -22.56 -14.18
N ARG A 122 3.23 -23.55 -14.14
CA ARG A 122 4.20 -23.71 -13.02
C ARG A 122 5.38 -22.75 -13.06
N LYS A 123 5.60 -22.05 -14.18
CA LYS A 123 6.70 -21.10 -14.37
C LYS A 123 6.26 -19.63 -14.30
N ILE A 124 5.00 -19.38 -13.98
CA ILE A 124 4.46 -18.03 -13.94
C ILE A 124 5.15 -17.17 -12.90
N LYS A 125 5.72 -16.03 -13.33
CA LYS A 125 6.39 -15.03 -12.50
C LYS A 125 5.51 -13.79 -12.32
N HIS A 126 4.86 -13.34 -13.40
CA HIS A 126 4.04 -12.13 -13.41
C HIS A 126 2.61 -12.48 -13.81
N PHE A 127 1.67 -12.20 -12.91
CA PHE A 127 0.26 -12.42 -13.14
C PHE A 127 -0.55 -11.14 -12.99
N SER A 128 -1.41 -10.84 -13.97
CA SER A 128 -2.21 -9.62 -13.95
C SER A 128 -3.65 -9.86 -14.40
N ILE A 129 -4.61 -9.21 -13.72
CA ILE A 129 -6.02 -9.07 -14.15
C ILE A 129 -6.41 -7.61 -14.00
N LYS A 130 -6.91 -7.00 -15.08
CA LYS A 130 -7.34 -5.59 -15.08
C LYS A 130 -8.73 -5.44 -15.70
N TYR A 131 -9.48 -4.44 -15.18
CA TYR A 131 -10.80 -4.04 -15.68
C TYR A 131 -11.87 -5.13 -15.56
N SER A 132 -11.68 -6.13 -14.70
CA SER A 132 -12.64 -7.24 -14.53
C SER A 132 -13.81 -6.84 -13.62
N SER A 133 -14.88 -7.65 -13.71
CA SER A 133 -16.04 -7.56 -12.81
C SER A 133 -15.89 -8.37 -11.52
N ILE A 134 -14.67 -8.86 -11.22
CA ILE A 134 -14.39 -9.59 -9.97
C ILE A 134 -14.73 -8.70 -8.80
N ASN A 135 -15.75 -9.05 -8.02
CA ASN A 135 -16.18 -8.35 -6.82
C ASN A 135 -15.67 -9.00 -5.52
N LYS A 136 -15.21 -10.24 -5.60
CA LYS A 136 -14.74 -11.01 -4.45
C LYS A 136 -13.56 -11.90 -4.84
N ILE A 137 -12.51 -11.86 -4.04
CA ILE A 137 -11.46 -12.88 -4.07
C ILE A 137 -11.84 -13.95 -3.05
N GLU A 138 -12.16 -15.13 -3.54
CA GLU A 138 -12.56 -16.26 -2.70
C GLU A 138 -11.41 -16.74 -1.81
N SER A 139 -11.76 -17.39 -0.70
CA SER A 139 -10.76 -18.06 0.14
C SER A 139 -9.95 -19.06 -0.68
N TYR A 140 -8.64 -19.06 -0.52
CA TYR A 140 -7.69 -19.90 -1.26
C TYR A 140 -7.72 -19.71 -2.79
N ALA A 141 -8.12 -18.54 -3.27
CA ALA A 141 -8.12 -18.23 -4.71
C ALA A 141 -6.72 -18.29 -5.31
N PHE A 142 -5.73 -17.78 -4.59
CA PHE A 142 -4.30 -17.82 -4.93
C PHE A 142 -3.56 -18.67 -3.90
N VAL A 143 -3.62 -19.99 -4.06
CA VAL A 143 -2.98 -20.91 -3.14
C VAL A 143 -1.88 -21.73 -3.83
N ASN A 144 -0.71 -21.82 -3.19
CA ASN A 144 0.42 -22.65 -3.65
C ASN A 144 0.92 -22.30 -5.08
N VAL A 145 0.79 -21.04 -5.50
CA VAL A 145 1.40 -20.56 -6.75
C VAL A 145 2.83 -20.13 -6.44
N THR A 146 3.70 -21.13 -6.32
CA THR A 146 5.05 -20.95 -5.73
C THR A 146 6.03 -20.20 -6.63
N SER A 147 5.77 -20.08 -7.92
CA SER A 147 6.65 -19.41 -8.89
C SER A 147 6.37 -17.90 -9.04
N VAL A 148 5.17 -17.43 -8.64
CA VAL A 148 4.76 -16.05 -8.86
C VAL A 148 5.60 -15.10 -8.01
N GLN A 149 6.10 -14.03 -8.64
CA GLN A 149 6.91 -12.97 -8.04
C GLN A 149 6.12 -11.66 -7.94
N GLU A 150 5.31 -11.36 -8.94
CA GLU A 150 4.49 -10.16 -8.98
C GLU A 150 3.05 -10.49 -9.36
N MET A 151 2.12 -9.90 -8.61
CA MET A 151 0.69 -10.04 -8.88
C MET A 151 0.02 -8.67 -8.92
N THR A 152 -0.66 -8.38 -10.03
CA THR A 152 -1.34 -7.10 -10.26
C THR A 152 -2.82 -7.35 -10.53
N LEU A 153 -3.68 -6.90 -9.62
CA LEU A 153 -5.14 -7.02 -9.69
C LEU A 153 -5.80 -5.63 -9.66
N THR A 154 -5.27 -4.70 -10.46
CA THR A 154 -5.68 -3.29 -10.44
C THR A 154 -6.90 -3.02 -11.31
N LYS A 155 -7.65 -1.95 -10.95
CA LYS A 155 -8.80 -1.46 -11.75
C LYS A 155 -9.89 -2.52 -11.93
N ASN A 156 -10.14 -3.31 -10.89
CA ASN A 156 -11.22 -4.29 -10.84
C ASN A 156 -12.36 -3.78 -9.93
N GLN A 157 -13.31 -4.66 -9.59
CA GLN A 157 -14.45 -4.32 -8.73
C GLN A 157 -14.37 -5.02 -7.37
N ILE A 158 -13.17 -5.39 -6.91
CA ILE A 158 -12.96 -6.21 -5.71
C ILE A 158 -13.41 -5.43 -4.47
N VAL A 159 -14.43 -5.97 -3.77
CA VAL A 159 -14.96 -5.41 -2.51
C VAL A 159 -14.46 -6.20 -1.31
N TYR A 160 -14.34 -7.52 -1.47
CA TYR A 160 -14.05 -8.45 -0.39
C TYR A 160 -12.85 -9.36 -0.72
N LEU A 161 -11.96 -9.50 0.25
CA LEU A 161 -10.84 -10.44 0.23
C LEU A 161 -11.12 -11.55 1.24
N GLY A 162 -11.28 -12.78 0.75
CA GLY A 162 -11.54 -13.93 1.61
C GLY A 162 -10.35 -14.31 2.48
N LYS A 163 -10.60 -14.96 3.61
CA LYS A 163 -9.57 -15.53 4.48
C LYS A 163 -8.65 -16.45 3.67
N HIS A 164 -7.31 -16.29 3.82
CA HIS A 164 -6.31 -17.05 3.06
C HIS A 164 -6.47 -16.92 1.53
N SER A 165 -7.04 -15.82 1.05
CA SER A 165 -7.16 -15.59 -0.40
C SER A 165 -5.80 -15.52 -1.09
N PHE A 166 -4.78 -15.05 -0.37
CA PHE A 166 -3.37 -15.10 -0.76
C PHE A 166 -2.63 -15.97 0.27
N TYR A 167 -2.43 -17.24 -0.08
CA TYR A 167 -1.88 -18.23 0.84
C TYR A 167 -0.73 -19.03 0.23
N ASN A 168 0.39 -19.13 0.95
CA ASN A 168 1.58 -19.87 0.55
C ASN A 168 2.10 -19.48 -0.85
N LEU A 169 2.48 -18.20 -0.98
CA LEU A 169 3.12 -17.64 -2.17
C LEU A 169 4.56 -17.22 -1.81
N PRO A 170 5.48 -18.18 -1.69
CA PRO A 170 6.80 -17.97 -1.06
C PRO A 170 7.72 -17.01 -1.82
N ASN A 171 7.50 -16.81 -3.12
CA ASN A 171 8.32 -15.96 -3.96
C ASN A 171 7.64 -14.64 -4.35
N LEU A 172 6.40 -14.38 -3.88
CA LEU A 172 5.68 -13.14 -4.18
C LEU A 172 6.35 -11.96 -3.48
N THR A 173 6.88 -11.03 -4.27
CA THR A 173 7.57 -9.81 -3.80
C THR A 173 6.70 -8.58 -3.87
N LEU A 174 5.78 -8.52 -4.85
CA LEU A 174 4.87 -7.41 -5.07
C LEU A 174 3.44 -7.89 -5.26
N LEU A 175 2.51 -7.32 -4.49
CA LEU A 175 1.07 -7.48 -4.66
C LEU A 175 0.42 -6.10 -4.83
N ASN A 176 -0.15 -5.87 -6.02
CA ASN A 176 -0.84 -4.62 -6.32
C ASN A 176 -2.34 -4.86 -6.46
N LEU A 177 -3.12 -4.21 -5.57
CA LEU A 177 -4.58 -4.22 -5.48
C LEU A 177 -5.19 -2.82 -5.66
N ASP A 178 -4.46 -1.89 -6.26
CA ASP A 178 -4.91 -0.50 -6.45
C ASP A 178 -6.18 -0.39 -7.29
N GLU A 179 -6.90 0.72 -7.08
CA GLU A 179 -8.08 1.08 -7.85
C GLU A 179 -9.14 -0.04 -7.85
N ASN A 180 -9.46 -0.55 -6.67
CA ASN A 180 -10.53 -1.49 -6.41
C ASN A 180 -11.59 -0.87 -5.49
N LYS A 181 -12.42 -1.68 -4.85
CA LYS A 181 -13.48 -1.26 -3.93
C LYS A 181 -13.39 -1.95 -2.57
N ILE A 182 -12.19 -2.39 -2.18
CA ILE A 182 -11.95 -3.13 -0.94
C ILE A 182 -12.39 -2.27 0.25
N VAL A 183 -13.19 -2.84 1.17
CA VAL A 183 -13.78 -2.12 2.30
C VAL A 183 -13.06 -2.41 3.60
N GLU A 184 -12.60 -3.64 3.79
CA GLU A 184 -11.96 -4.10 5.02
C GLU A 184 -10.75 -4.99 4.72
N LEU A 185 -9.74 -4.91 5.60
CA LEU A 185 -8.60 -5.82 5.60
C LEU A 185 -8.70 -6.72 6.80
N GLU A 186 -9.12 -7.98 6.56
CA GLU A 186 -9.31 -8.96 7.62
C GLU A 186 -8.00 -9.67 8.00
N THR A 187 -7.97 -10.18 9.23
CA THR A 187 -6.89 -11.06 9.71
C THR A 187 -6.77 -12.30 8.83
N GLU A 188 -5.54 -12.74 8.57
CA GLU A 188 -5.22 -13.94 7.76
C GLU A 188 -5.62 -13.87 6.27
N THR A 189 -5.97 -12.71 5.74
CA THR A 189 -6.13 -12.52 4.27
C THR A 189 -4.81 -12.79 3.55
N PHE A 190 -3.72 -12.26 4.10
CA PHE A 190 -2.34 -12.40 3.61
C PHE A 190 -1.57 -13.35 4.53
N TYR A 191 -1.45 -14.60 4.14
CA TYR A 191 -0.88 -15.64 4.99
C TYR A 191 0.23 -16.43 4.28
N GLU A 192 1.38 -16.61 4.94
CA GLU A 192 2.56 -17.29 4.37
C GLU A 192 3.06 -16.63 3.07
N LEU A 193 3.33 -15.32 3.14
CA LEU A 193 3.92 -14.49 2.07
C LEU A 193 5.32 -13.99 2.49
N PRO A 194 6.30 -14.88 2.73
CA PRO A 194 7.56 -14.50 3.37
C PRO A 194 8.44 -13.58 2.52
N ALA A 195 8.26 -13.53 1.21
CA ALA A 195 9.06 -12.69 0.32
C ALA A 195 8.38 -11.34 0.01
N LEU A 196 7.14 -11.09 0.48
CA LEU A 196 6.41 -9.89 0.11
C LEU A 196 7.10 -8.64 0.67
N GLN A 197 7.50 -7.74 -0.24
CA GLN A 197 8.16 -6.48 0.05
C GLN A 197 7.26 -5.27 -0.18
N LYS A 198 6.35 -5.35 -1.15
CA LYS A 198 5.49 -4.25 -1.56
C LYS A 198 4.03 -4.67 -1.62
N LEU A 199 3.17 -3.94 -0.91
CA LEU A 199 1.72 -4.12 -0.93
C LEU A 199 1.05 -2.78 -1.23
N TYR A 200 0.37 -2.70 -2.38
CA TYR A 200 -0.31 -1.51 -2.86
C TYR A 200 -1.82 -1.69 -2.79
N LEU A 201 -2.48 -0.77 -2.09
CA LEU A 201 -3.91 -0.75 -1.82
C LEU A 201 -4.49 0.67 -2.05
N THR A 202 -3.81 1.47 -2.87
CA THR A 202 -4.18 2.85 -3.21
C THR A 202 -5.54 2.91 -3.91
N SER A 203 -6.31 3.96 -3.62
CA SER A 203 -7.60 4.22 -4.29
C SER A 203 -8.58 3.05 -4.14
N ASN A 204 -8.82 2.65 -2.89
CA ASN A 204 -9.84 1.69 -2.49
C ASN A 204 -10.88 2.36 -1.58
N ASN A 205 -11.78 1.58 -0.98
CA ASN A 205 -12.80 2.06 -0.05
C ASN A 205 -12.53 1.60 1.40
N ILE A 206 -11.25 1.35 1.76
CA ILE A 206 -10.90 0.74 3.05
C ILE A 206 -11.29 1.68 4.18
N THR A 207 -12.16 1.18 5.09
CA THR A 207 -12.61 1.87 6.29
C THR A 207 -12.00 1.26 7.55
N VAL A 208 -11.73 -0.04 7.53
CA VAL A 208 -11.27 -0.81 8.69
C VAL A 208 -10.05 -1.67 8.32
N ILE A 209 -9.01 -1.56 9.14
CA ILE A 209 -7.89 -2.49 9.18
C ILE A 209 -8.03 -3.26 10.49
N HIS A 210 -8.30 -4.56 10.42
CA HIS A 210 -8.44 -5.40 11.60
C HIS A 210 -7.09 -5.67 12.28
N ASP A 211 -7.12 -5.91 13.58
CA ASP A 211 -5.91 -6.19 14.36
C ASP A 211 -5.19 -7.43 13.79
N GLY A 212 -3.90 -7.26 13.53
CA GLY A 212 -3.09 -8.32 12.93
C GLY A 212 -3.36 -8.61 11.45
N ALA A 213 -4.01 -7.72 10.70
CA ALA A 213 -4.26 -7.90 9.26
C ALA A 213 -2.95 -8.13 8.45
N PHE A 214 -1.84 -7.55 8.92
CA PHE A 214 -0.53 -7.65 8.28
C PHE A 214 0.47 -8.53 9.05
N ARG A 215 0.04 -9.24 10.09
CA ARG A 215 0.93 -9.97 11.05
C ARG A 215 1.92 -10.91 10.38
N HIS A 216 1.57 -11.49 9.25
CA HIS A 216 2.39 -12.46 8.51
C HIS A 216 3.27 -11.84 7.43
N LEU A 217 3.26 -10.49 7.27
CA LEU A 217 4.02 -9.77 6.25
C LEU A 217 5.35 -9.25 6.81
N VAL A 218 6.12 -10.12 7.43
CA VAL A 218 7.31 -9.77 8.23
C VAL A 218 8.44 -9.09 7.45
N ASN A 219 8.47 -9.23 6.13
CA ASN A 219 9.47 -8.62 5.25
C ASN A 219 8.91 -7.47 4.41
N LEU A 220 7.69 -7.02 4.69
CA LEU A 220 7.09 -5.90 3.98
C LEU A 220 7.93 -4.63 4.22
N ALA A 221 8.35 -3.99 3.13
CA ALA A 221 9.14 -2.77 3.14
C ALA A 221 8.31 -1.52 2.77
N GLU A 222 7.28 -1.70 1.95
CA GLU A 222 6.44 -0.62 1.44
C GLU A 222 4.96 -0.99 1.51
N LEU A 223 4.16 -0.11 2.14
CA LEU A 223 2.71 -0.26 2.26
C LEU A 223 2.04 1.05 1.83
N GLU A 224 1.24 0.98 0.76
CA GLU A 224 0.48 2.12 0.26
C GLU A 224 -1.02 1.91 0.53
N LEU A 225 -1.60 2.84 1.28
CA LEU A 225 -2.99 2.89 1.70
C LEU A 225 -3.61 4.26 1.40
N ASP A 226 -2.98 5.05 0.54
CA ASP A 226 -3.47 6.39 0.21
C ASP A 226 -4.81 6.34 -0.56
N ARG A 227 -5.56 7.46 -0.50
CA ARG A 227 -6.88 7.55 -1.15
C ARG A 227 -7.83 6.43 -0.74
N ASN A 228 -7.99 6.26 0.58
CA ASN A 228 -8.94 5.34 1.19
C ASN A 228 -9.91 6.09 2.14
N ASN A 229 -10.68 5.37 2.92
CA ASN A 229 -11.67 5.93 3.85
C ASN A 229 -11.34 5.63 5.32
N ILE A 230 -10.06 5.37 5.63
CA ILE A 230 -9.60 5.00 6.97
C ILE A 230 -9.78 6.18 7.92
N SER A 231 -10.62 6.02 8.96
CA SER A 231 -10.91 7.07 9.94
C SER A 231 -10.23 6.85 11.30
N GLU A 232 -9.84 5.62 11.59
CA GLU A 232 -9.19 5.24 12.84
C GLU A 232 -8.12 4.17 12.59
N LEU A 233 -7.01 4.28 13.33
CA LEU A 233 -5.95 3.28 13.39
C LEU A 233 -5.93 2.70 14.80
N LYS A 234 -6.24 1.42 14.92
CA LYS A 234 -6.08 0.68 16.15
C LYS A 234 -4.61 0.39 16.40
N LYS A 235 -4.26 0.16 17.67
CA LYS A 235 -2.87 -0.02 18.09
C LYS A 235 -2.21 -1.25 17.43
N GLU A 236 -2.96 -2.32 17.20
CA GLU A 236 -2.45 -3.60 16.74
C GLU A 236 -2.66 -3.82 15.22
N CYS A 237 -3.13 -2.76 14.49
CA CYS A 237 -3.38 -2.88 13.05
C CYS A 237 -2.09 -3.04 12.22
N PHE A 238 -0.93 -2.61 12.74
CA PHE A 238 0.38 -2.74 12.10
C PHE A 238 1.27 -3.83 12.70
N ASP A 239 0.70 -4.74 13.49
CA ASP A 239 1.45 -5.89 14.03
C ASP A 239 2.13 -6.68 12.91
N GLY A 240 3.41 -7.02 13.12
CA GLY A 240 4.23 -7.78 12.18
C GLY A 240 5.03 -6.96 11.18
N LEU A 241 4.80 -5.64 11.08
CA LEU A 241 5.44 -4.76 10.08
C LEU A 241 6.75 -4.14 10.57
N ALA A 242 7.53 -4.85 11.36
CA ALA A 242 8.79 -4.35 11.93
C ALA A 242 9.83 -3.90 10.89
N ASN A 243 9.79 -4.45 9.68
CA ASN A 243 10.70 -4.13 8.58
C ASN A 243 10.17 -3.08 7.61
N LEU A 244 8.98 -2.52 7.87
CA LEU A 244 8.39 -1.50 7.01
C LEU A 244 9.25 -0.24 6.98
N LYS A 245 9.58 0.25 5.78
CA LYS A 245 10.38 1.46 5.54
C LYS A 245 9.52 2.66 5.14
N ARG A 246 8.45 2.42 4.36
CA ARG A 246 7.54 3.44 3.87
C ARG A 246 6.10 3.06 4.17
N LEU A 247 5.36 3.99 4.80
CA LEU A 247 3.93 3.90 5.02
C LEU A 247 3.24 5.14 4.45
N ASP A 248 2.35 4.91 3.48
CA ASP A 248 1.55 5.97 2.87
C ASP A 248 0.09 5.87 3.32
N LEU A 249 -0.37 6.86 4.07
CA LEU A 249 -1.74 6.99 4.57
C LEU A 249 -2.39 8.31 4.10
N ARG A 250 -1.84 8.93 3.07
CA ARG A 250 -2.35 10.19 2.53
C ARG A 250 -3.80 10.05 2.05
N ARG A 251 -4.54 11.18 2.08
CA ARG A 251 -5.92 11.25 1.54
C ARG A 251 -6.84 10.18 2.14
N ASN A 252 -6.81 10.09 3.46
CA ASN A 252 -7.72 9.29 4.27
C ASN A 252 -8.60 10.20 5.15
N LYS A 253 -9.31 9.65 6.13
CA LYS A 253 -10.21 10.38 7.03
C LYS A 253 -9.75 10.33 8.49
N LEU A 254 -8.44 10.15 8.71
CA LEU A 254 -7.85 10.09 10.05
C LEU A 254 -8.07 11.41 10.78
N ALA A 255 -8.73 11.37 11.94
CA ALA A 255 -9.06 12.55 12.74
C ALA A 255 -8.19 12.67 13.99
N LYS A 256 -7.84 11.55 14.60
CA LYS A 256 -7.03 11.47 15.80
C LYS A 256 -6.00 10.35 15.68
N LEU A 257 -4.78 10.60 16.18
CA LEU A 257 -3.77 9.56 16.31
C LEU A 257 -3.43 9.39 17.80
N ASN A 258 -3.59 8.17 18.28
CA ASN A 258 -3.39 7.81 19.67
C ASN A 258 -1.90 7.59 20.00
N SER A 259 -1.56 7.59 21.29
CA SER A 259 -0.22 7.19 21.72
C SER A 259 0.09 5.76 21.28
N PHE A 260 1.32 5.55 20.81
CA PHE A 260 1.82 4.22 20.41
C PHE A 260 1.15 3.58 19.20
N THR A 261 0.43 4.34 18.38
CA THR A 261 -0.23 3.82 17.16
C THR A 261 0.78 3.15 16.20
N PHE A 262 2.00 3.66 16.11
CA PHE A 262 3.03 3.17 15.18
C PHE A 262 4.17 2.40 15.86
N THR A 263 3.99 1.94 17.07
CA THR A 263 5.07 1.39 17.93
C THR A 263 5.79 0.18 17.32
N GLU A 264 5.11 -0.60 16.49
CA GLU A 264 5.68 -1.80 15.85
C GLU A 264 6.54 -1.49 14.61
N LEU A 265 6.51 -0.25 14.11
CA LEU A 265 7.15 0.15 12.85
C LEU A 265 8.60 0.64 13.08
N TRP A 266 9.43 -0.18 13.69
CA TRP A 266 10.77 0.23 14.18
C TRP A 266 11.74 0.67 13.08
N ASN A 267 11.60 0.12 11.86
CA ASN A 267 12.45 0.44 10.72
C ASN A 267 11.81 1.50 9.78
N LEU A 268 10.69 2.10 10.18
CA LEU A 268 10.00 3.08 9.34
C LEU A 268 10.87 4.32 9.12
N GLN A 269 11.10 4.67 7.87
CA GLN A 269 11.89 5.83 7.44
C GLN A 269 11.02 6.97 6.92
N SER A 270 9.88 6.66 6.29
CA SER A 270 8.96 7.65 5.73
C SER A 270 7.52 7.35 6.15
N LEU A 271 6.87 8.34 6.77
CA LEU A 271 5.45 8.31 7.16
C LEU A 271 4.73 9.49 6.52
N LEU A 272 3.76 9.20 5.64
CA LEU A 272 3.00 10.19 4.90
C LEU A 272 1.55 10.18 5.40
N LEU A 273 1.10 11.32 5.95
CA LEU A 273 -0.22 11.51 6.56
C LEU A 273 -0.95 12.74 6.00
N ASP A 274 -0.49 13.27 4.85
CA ASP A 274 -1.05 14.46 4.23
C ASP A 274 -2.51 14.28 3.80
N TYR A 275 -3.25 15.39 3.73
CA TYR A 275 -4.64 15.36 3.28
C TYR A 275 -5.52 14.41 4.10
N ASN A 276 -5.41 14.48 5.43
CA ASN A 276 -6.28 13.83 6.37
C ASN A 276 -7.11 14.87 7.16
N GLU A 277 -7.82 14.43 8.17
CA GLU A 277 -8.62 15.30 9.05
C GLU A 277 -8.00 15.43 10.45
N ILE A 278 -6.69 15.21 10.59
CA ILE A 278 -6.00 15.09 11.88
C ILE A 278 -6.02 16.45 12.60
N TYR A 279 -6.70 16.49 13.75
CA TYR A 279 -6.73 17.65 14.63
C TYR A 279 -6.11 17.37 16.00
N ILE A 280 -5.88 16.11 16.36
CA ILE A 280 -5.22 15.67 17.59
C ILE A 280 -4.12 14.67 17.28
N LEU A 281 -2.91 14.95 17.78
CA LEU A 281 -1.80 14.01 17.92
C LEU A 281 -1.54 13.82 19.42
N ALA A 282 -1.68 12.61 19.91
CA ALA A 282 -1.30 12.30 21.29
C ALA A 282 0.22 12.47 21.49
N GLN A 283 0.65 12.80 22.69
CA GLN A 283 2.04 13.14 23.02
C GLN A 283 3.07 12.08 22.56
N ARG A 284 2.69 10.80 22.61
CA ARG A 284 3.56 9.65 22.28
C ARG A 284 3.12 8.92 21.01
N THR A 285 2.51 9.65 20.07
CA THR A 285 2.02 9.07 18.80
C THR A 285 3.15 8.42 17.98
N PHE A 286 4.32 9.06 17.95
CA PHE A 286 5.46 8.62 17.15
C PHE A 286 6.52 7.84 17.92
N ASP A 287 6.22 7.44 19.17
CA ASP A 287 7.14 6.61 19.94
C ASP A 287 7.33 5.24 19.25
N GLY A 288 8.60 4.81 19.21
CA GLY A 288 9.00 3.57 18.52
C GLY A 288 9.58 3.78 17.12
N LEU A 289 9.31 4.91 16.47
CA LEU A 289 9.78 5.22 15.11
C LEU A 289 11.24 5.72 15.09
N SER A 290 12.16 4.95 15.65
CA SER A 290 13.55 5.37 15.84
C SER A 290 14.32 5.65 14.54
N GLN A 291 13.90 5.08 13.42
CA GLN A 291 14.53 5.24 12.12
C GLN A 291 13.83 6.29 11.23
N LEU A 292 12.78 6.96 11.75
CA LEU A 292 12.02 7.92 10.94
C LEU A 292 12.89 9.10 10.51
N ARG A 293 12.90 9.39 9.21
CA ARG A 293 13.62 10.51 8.59
C ARG A 293 12.67 11.53 7.96
N LYS A 294 11.54 11.07 7.41
CA LYS A 294 10.53 11.90 6.75
C LYS A 294 9.17 11.71 7.43
N LEU A 295 8.57 12.83 7.85
CA LEU A 295 7.20 12.90 8.37
C LEU A 295 6.45 14.00 7.64
N SER A 296 5.36 13.65 6.98
CA SER A 296 4.48 14.60 6.31
C SER A 296 3.08 14.59 6.94
N LEU A 297 2.61 15.76 7.36
CA LEU A 297 1.34 16.01 8.02
C LEU A 297 0.63 17.21 7.37
N SER A 298 0.99 17.56 6.14
CA SER A 298 0.41 18.72 5.46
C SER A 298 -1.10 18.54 5.20
N HIS A 299 -1.81 19.65 5.00
CA HIS A 299 -3.25 19.63 4.71
C HIS A 299 -4.06 18.81 5.73
N ASN A 300 -3.85 19.12 7.02
CA ASN A 300 -4.59 18.56 8.15
C ASN A 300 -5.29 19.67 8.96
N LYS A 301 -5.79 19.36 10.14
CA LYS A 301 -6.54 20.30 11.00
C LYS A 301 -5.83 20.54 12.34
N LEU A 302 -4.50 20.38 12.41
CA LEU A 302 -3.71 20.51 13.63
C LEU A 302 -3.75 21.95 14.16
N VAL A 303 -4.12 22.12 15.42
CA VAL A 303 -4.19 23.43 16.11
C VAL A 303 -2.97 23.68 17.00
N ALA A 304 -2.45 22.62 17.61
CA ALA A 304 -1.28 22.65 18.50
C ALA A 304 -0.53 21.32 18.45
N LEU A 305 0.75 21.34 18.83
CA LEU A 305 1.60 20.16 18.98
C LEU A 305 2.06 20.07 20.44
N ALA A 306 2.09 18.85 20.99
CA ALA A 306 2.68 18.61 22.30
C ALA A 306 4.19 18.86 22.27
N SER A 307 4.77 19.41 23.33
CA SER A 307 6.21 19.73 23.40
C SER A 307 7.12 18.51 23.21
N SER A 308 6.67 17.32 23.63
CA SER A 308 7.42 16.06 23.55
C SER A 308 7.03 15.18 22.35
N LEU A 309 6.27 15.72 21.38
CA LEU A 309 5.76 14.94 20.25
C LEU A 309 6.87 14.26 19.43
N PHE A 310 8.01 14.92 19.27
CA PHE A 310 9.14 14.43 18.45
C PHE A 310 10.24 13.71 19.25
N GLU A 311 10.04 13.48 20.57
CA GLU A 311 11.01 12.76 21.41
C GLU A 311 11.32 11.34 20.91
N GLY A 312 10.32 10.66 20.35
CA GLY A 312 10.46 9.31 19.79
C GLY A 312 11.14 9.24 18.43
N VAL A 313 11.31 10.39 17.74
CA VAL A 313 11.76 10.47 16.33
C VAL A 313 12.99 11.37 16.17
N ARG A 314 13.95 11.23 17.04
CA ARG A 314 15.17 12.09 17.09
C ARG A 314 15.99 12.09 15.79
N GLY A 315 15.76 11.15 14.89
CA GLY A 315 16.41 11.09 13.58
C GLY A 315 15.70 11.89 12.46
N LEU A 316 14.55 12.50 12.77
CA LEU A 316 13.73 13.21 11.79
C LEU A 316 14.49 14.39 11.21
N SER A 317 14.58 14.45 9.88
CA SER A 317 15.28 15.51 9.13
C SER A 317 14.39 16.19 8.09
N ALA A 318 13.20 15.63 7.84
CA ALA A 318 12.25 16.11 6.85
C ALA A 318 10.86 16.18 7.49
N LEU A 319 10.37 17.41 7.75
CA LEU A 319 9.09 17.66 8.42
C LEU A 319 8.23 18.60 7.57
N ASP A 320 7.03 18.15 7.20
CA ASP A 320 6.03 18.96 6.52
C ASP A 320 4.79 19.14 7.38
N LEU A 321 4.50 20.38 7.76
CA LEU A 321 3.33 20.80 8.55
C LEU A 321 2.48 21.85 7.81
N ARG A 322 2.68 22.03 6.50
CA ARG A 322 1.95 23.03 5.70
C ARG A 322 0.43 22.85 5.81
N HIS A 323 -0.28 23.96 5.61
CA HIS A 323 -1.75 23.97 5.53
C HIS A 323 -2.45 23.25 6.69
N ASN A 324 -2.06 23.63 7.91
CA ASN A 324 -2.73 23.28 9.16
C ASN A 324 -3.32 24.53 9.83
N LYS A 325 -3.69 24.44 11.09
CA LYS A 325 -4.23 25.55 11.90
C LYS A 325 -3.37 25.86 13.11
N LEU A 326 -2.06 25.59 13.00
CA LEU A 326 -1.11 25.79 14.08
C LEU A 326 -0.97 27.28 14.40
N LYS A 327 -1.15 27.65 15.66
CA LYS A 327 -0.98 29.01 16.17
C LYS A 327 0.37 29.24 16.84
N ARG A 328 0.99 28.18 17.32
CA ARG A 328 2.29 28.21 17.99
C ARG A 328 3.13 27.00 17.57
N PHE A 329 4.42 27.23 17.40
CA PHE A 329 5.43 26.19 17.23
C PHE A 329 6.71 26.67 17.90
N THR A 330 6.96 26.16 19.09
CA THR A 330 8.01 26.65 19.97
C THR A 330 9.30 25.85 19.79
N ILE A 331 10.41 26.37 20.33
CA ILE A 331 11.67 25.64 20.32
C ILE A 331 11.59 24.31 21.08
N GLU A 332 10.74 24.24 22.12
CA GLU A 332 10.52 23.00 22.88
C GLU A 332 9.93 21.89 21.99
N ASN A 333 9.03 22.24 21.06
CA ASN A 333 8.52 21.26 20.09
C ASN A 333 9.63 20.76 19.16
N LEU A 334 10.52 21.64 18.72
CA LEU A 334 11.57 21.34 17.74
C LEU A 334 12.83 20.74 18.38
N HIS A 335 13.07 20.99 19.66
CA HIS A 335 14.33 20.66 20.36
C HIS A 335 14.85 19.24 20.08
N PRO A 336 14.02 18.17 20.07
CA PRO A 336 14.51 16.81 19.82
C PRO A 336 15.12 16.60 18.43
N ILE A 337 14.75 17.44 17.45
CA ILE A 337 15.13 17.31 16.04
C ILE A 337 15.85 18.57 15.49
N TYR A 338 16.06 19.60 16.32
CA TYR A 338 16.60 20.89 15.91
C TYR A 338 17.96 20.78 15.17
N ASP A 339 18.86 19.95 15.71
CA ASP A 339 20.18 19.79 15.10
C ASP A 339 20.13 19.09 13.74
N ASN A 340 19.14 18.22 13.51
CA ASN A 340 18.95 17.59 12.20
C ASN A 340 18.49 18.60 11.15
N MET A 341 17.71 19.62 11.54
CA MET A 341 17.24 20.66 10.62
C MET A 341 18.36 21.55 10.09
N LYS A 342 19.55 21.52 10.71
CA LYS A 342 20.76 22.23 10.22
C LYS A 342 21.46 21.51 9.06
N ASN A 343 21.17 20.24 8.83
CA ASN A 343 21.86 19.41 7.82
C ASN A 343 21.50 19.82 6.39
N GLN A 344 22.34 19.47 5.43
CA GLN A 344 22.21 19.88 4.03
C GLN A 344 20.94 19.35 3.36
N ASN A 345 20.52 18.11 3.69
CA ASN A 345 19.39 17.43 3.08
C ASN A 345 18.10 17.52 3.90
N SER A 346 18.06 18.41 4.90
CA SER A 346 16.86 18.61 5.72
C SER A 346 15.87 19.58 5.10
N TYR A 347 14.61 19.47 5.51
CA TYR A 347 13.61 20.50 5.27
C TYR A 347 12.59 20.57 6.42
N ILE A 348 12.03 21.76 6.59
CA ILE A 348 10.89 22.03 7.47
C ILE A 348 9.96 22.99 6.73
N TYR A 349 8.73 22.58 6.50
CA TYR A 349 7.71 23.37 5.81
C TYR A 349 6.57 23.67 6.77
N LEU A 350 6.25 24.97 6.92
CA LEU A 350 5.31 25.48 7.93
C LEU A 350 4.26 26.42 7.33
N GLU A 351 4.31 26.71 6.02
CA GLU A 351 3.45 27.65 5.32
C GLU A 351 1.95 27.27 5.46
N GLY A 352 1.06 28.24 5.32
CA GLY A 352 -0.38 27.98 5.35
C GLY A 352 -0.93 27.64 6.74
N ASN A 353 -0.23 28.02 7.83
CA ASN A 353 -0.68 27.95 9.21
C ASN A 353 -1.12 29.32 9.74
N GLU A 354 -1.61 29.38 10.98
CA GLU A 354 -2.11 30.59 11.64
C GLU A 354 -1.16 31.07 12.75
N PHE A 355 0.16 31.05 12.52
CA PHE A 355 1.13 31.39 13.54
C PHE A 355 1.04 32.86 13.99
N SER A 356 1.11 33.08 15.31
CA SER A 356 1.24 34.40 15.90
C SER A 356 2.67 34.92 15.79
N CYS A 357 2.88 36.18 15.38
CA CYS A 357 4.17 36.84 15.39
C CYS A 357 4.55 37.18 16.82
N ASP A 358 5.12 36.22 17.56
CA ASP A 358 5.55 36.41 18.94
C ASP A 358 6.95 35.80 19.18
N CYS A 359 7.49 36.04 20.40
CA CYS A 359 8.83 35.61 20.74
C CYS A 359 9.06 34.09 20.73
N HIS A 360 8.00 33.26 20.70
CA HIS A 360 8.12 31.81 20.54
C HIS A 360 8.66 31.40 19.18
N LEU A 361 8.64 32.31 18.17
CA LEU A 361 9.19 32.10 16.85
C LEU A 361 10.65 32.57 16.69
N ALA A 362 11.25 33.15 17.73
CA ALA A 362 12.62 33.69 17.66
C ALA A 362 13.69 32.65 17.26
N TRP A 363 13.46 31.36 17.53
CA TRP A 363 14.34 30.27 17.11
C TRP A 363 14.50 30.16 15.59
N MET A 364 13.53 30.62 14.81
CA MET A 364 13.57 30.56 13.33
C MET A 364 14.67 31.46 12.77
N HIS A 365 14.89 32.64 13.36
CA HIS A 365 16.00 33.52 12.98
C HIS A 365 17.35 32.81 13.18
N LYS A 366 17.53 32.11 14.31
CA LYS A 366 18.74 31.35 14.60
C LYS A 366 18.90 30.18 13.61
N LEU A 367 17.85 29.38 13.42
CA LEU A 367 17.92 28.23 12.51
C LEU A 367 18.24 28.65 11.08
N ARG A 368 17.67 29.76 10.58
CA ARG A 368 17.99 30.27 9.24
C ARG A 368 19.50 30.53 9.04
N HIS A 369 20.19 31.05 10.07
CA HIS A 369 21.63 31.28 10.02
C HIS A 369 22.45 30.01 10.14
N GLU A 370 22.01 29.04 10.93
CA GLU A 370 22.73 27.80 11.19
C GLU A 370 22.48 26.72 10.12
N ALA A 371 21.34 26.78 9.40
CA ALA A 371 20.95 25.74 8.45
C ALA A 371 21.84 25.74 7.18
N LYS A 372 22.35 24.57 6.84
CA LYS A 372 23.07 24.32 5.59
C LYS A 372 22.12 24.07 4.41
N SER A 373 20.91 23.55 4.70
CA SER A 373 19.88 23.26 3.69
C SER A 373 19.33 24.53 3.06
N VAL A 374 19.33 24.57 1.74
CA VAL A 374 18.66 25.63 0.96
C VAL A 374 17.15 25.59 1.19
N LYS A 375 16.54 24.39 1.27
CA LYS A 375 15.11 24.19 1.48
C LYS A 375 14.67 24.77 2.86
N VAL A 376 15.44 24.53 3.91
CA VAL A 376 15.15 25.10 5.24
C VAL A 376 15.25 26.63 5.22
N ARG A 377 16.31 27.19 4.64
CA ARG A 377 16.47 28.65 4.57
C ARG A 377 15.34 29.31 3.77
N ALA A 378 15.00 28.76 2.62
CA ALA A 378 13.94 29.29 1.76
C ALA A 378 12.56 29.25 2.45
N SER A 379 12.22 28.15 3.14
CA SER A 379 10.97 28.05 3.90
C SER A 379 10.89 29.10 5.00
N LEU A 380 11.98 29.31 5.75
CA LEU A 380 12.02 30.33 6.81
C LEU A 380 12.02 31.77 6.29
N GLU A 381 12.65 32.04 5.13
CA GLU A 381 12.66 33.35 4.47
C GLU A 381 11.26 33.79 4.02
N ASN A 382 10.43 32.86 3.59
CA ASN A 382 9.07 33.11 3.15
C ASN A 382 8.01 32.92 4.24
N PHE A 383 8.42 32.62 5.46
CA PHE A 383 7.51 32.33 6.55
C PHE A 383 6.69 33.56 6.96
N ILE A 384 5.36 33.40 7.01
CA ILE A 384 4.40 34.44 7.33
C ILE A 384 3.77 34.14 8.68
N CYS A 385 3.67 35.14 9.55
CA CYS A 385 2.93 35.10 10.80
C CYS A 385 1.93 36.28 10.91
N LYS A 386 1.00 36.23 11.86
CA LYS A 386 -0.06 37.21 12.09
C LYS A 386 0.11 37.87 13.46
N PHE A 387 -0.05 39.18 13.55
CA PHE A 387 -0.19 39.86 14.84
C PHE A 387 -1.60 39.61 15.41
N THR A 388 -1.69 39.16 16.65
CA THR A 388 -2.96 38.82 17.32
C THR A 388 -3.65 39.99 17.99
N SER A 389 -2.97 41.15 18.10
CA SER A 389 -3.55 42.43 18.55
C SER A 389 -2.95 43.57 17.72
N GLU A 390 -3.74 44.57 17.37
CA GLU A 390 -3.18 45.82 16.85
C GLU A 390 -2.16 46.33 17.89
N PRO A 391 -0.91 46.65 17.47
CA PRO A 391 0.00 47.33 18.36
C PRO A 391 -0.69 48.61 18.78
N SER A 392 -0.93 48.82 20.10
CA SER A 392 -1.37 50.09 20.62
C SER A 392 -0.49 51.18 20.01
N LEU A 393 -1.07 52.07 19.25
CA LEU A 393 -0.43 53.16 18.51
C LEU A 393 0.22 54.15 19.50
N ASN A 394 1.30 53.76 20.15
CA ASN A 394 2.14 54.71 20.93
C ASN A 394 3.62 54.29 20.89
N SER A 395 4.14 54.09 19.68
CA SER A 395 5.57 54.22 19.42
C SER A 395 5.76 54.73 17.99
N HIS A 396 6.38 55.90 17.90
CA HIS A 396 6.73 56.57 16.66
C HIS A 396 7.56 55.63 15.76
N PHE A 397 6.91 55.01 14.78
CA PHE A 397 7.60 54.40 13.63
C PHE A 397 7.48 55.36 12.47
N THR A 398 8.56 56.04 12.15
CA THR A 398 8.73 56.78 10.91
C THR A 398 8.89 55.78 9.75
N TYR A 399 7.89 55.76 8.89
CA TYR A 399 7.94 55.04 7.62
C TYR A 399 9.02 55.67 6.73
N TYR A 400 10.02 54.92 6.36
CA TYR A 400 10.80 55.22 5.17
C TYR A 400 10.10 54.59 3.97
N GLU A 401 9.35 55.42 3.26
CA GLU A 401 8.93 55.15 1.89
C GLU A 401 10.19 55.06 1.02
N ARG A 402 10.47 53.91 0.46
CA ARG A 402 11.39 53.75 -0.66
C ARG A 402 10.54 53.61 -1.92
N SER A 403 10.51 54.72 -2.65
CA SER A 403 9.89 54.94 -3.95
C SER A 403 10.28 53.86 -4.97
N ALA A 404 9.29 53.52 -5.76
CA ALA A 404 9.35 52.72 -6.95
C ALA A 404 10.32 53.28 -8.00
N ILE A 405 11.10 52.41 -8.60
CA ILE A 405 11.66 52.58 -9.97
C ILE A 405 11.45 51.22 -10.64
N GLY A 406 10.51 51.08 -11.52
CA GLY A 406 10.59 51.28 -12.95
C GLY A 406 10.90 49.95 -13.66
N SER A 407 9.81 49.31 -14.14
CA SER A 407 9.65 48.51 -15.35
C SER A 407 10.83 48.36 -16.32
N ASN A 408 11.04 47.14 -16.85
CA ASN A 408 10.73 46.80 -18.25
C ASN A 408 11.11 45.35 -18.59
N ASN A 409 10.14 44.67 -19.17
CA ASN A 409 10.15 43.72 -20.27
C ASN A 409 11.49 43.14 -20.77
N LEU A 410 11.54 41.82 -20.96
CA LEU A 410 11.57 41.19 -22.29
C LEU A 410 11.44 39.67 -22.19
N LEU A 411 10.61 39.17 -23.07
CA LEU A 411 10.46 37.79 -23.55
C LEU A 411 11.81 37.26 -24.06
N ASP A 412 12.06 35.96 -23.90
CA ASP A 412 12.27 35.10 -25.07
C ASP A 412 12.21 33.60 -24.70
N ASN A 413 11.64 32.88 -25.65
CA ASN A 413 11.52 31.43 -25.77
C ASN A 413 12.90 30.78 -25.98
N ASP A 414 13.02 29.49 -25.61
CA ASP A 414 13.28 28.37 -26.53
C ASP A 414 13.71 27.09 -25.76
N ASP A 415 12.85 26.12 -25.84
CA ASP A 415 13.02 24.76 -26.35
C ASP A 415 14.39 24.08 -26.25
N LYS A 416 14.47 22.95 -25.54
CA LYS A 416 14.98 21.67 -26.04
C LYS A 416 15.00 20.56 -25.00
N SER A 417 14.21 19.54 -25.32
CA SER A 417 14.28 18.16 -24.85
C SER A 417 15.69 17.58 -24.80
N GLN A 418 16.06 16.93 -23.70
CA GLN A 418 17.03 15.83 -23.71
C GLN A 418 16.65 14.77 -22.68
N ILE A 419 16.32 13.60 -23.22
CA ILE A 419 16.23 12.31 -22.55
C ILE A 419 17.62 11.97 -22.00
N LYS A 420 17.71 11.63 -20.71
CA LYS A 420 18.90 10.99 -20.13
C LYS A 420 18.53 9.69 -19.44
N ASP A 421 19.31 8.68 -19.79
CA ASP A 421 19.31 7.32 -19.32
C ASP A 421 19.43 7.21 -17.79
N TYR A 422 18.66 6.29 -17.23
CA TYR A 422 18.70 5.89 -15.82
C TYR A 422 19.90 4.97 -15.58
N SER A 423 20.75 5.34 -14.63
CA SER A 423 21.73 4.45 -14.00
C SER A 423 21.28 4.17 -12.57
N ASP A 424 21.10 2.88 -12.26
CA ASP A 424 20.80 2.38 -10.93
C ASP A 424 21.94 2.70 -9.95
N ASN A 425 21.68 3.62 -9.00
CA ASN A 425 22.54 3.86 -7.86
C ASN A 425 21.72 3.77 -6.57
N PRO A 426 22.06 2.89 -5.60
CA PRO A 426 21.26 2.64 -4.40
C PRO A 426 21.11 3.81 -3.42
N ASP A 427 21.85 4.90 -3.61
CA ASP A 427 21.83 6.08 -2.73
C ASP A 427 20.80 7.16 -3.11
N ASP A 428 20.01 6.95 -4.18
CA ASP A 428 19.00 7.90 -4.69
C ASP A 428 17.60 7.74 -4.04
N PHE A 429 17.50 7.12 -2.87
CA PHE A 429 16.23 6.91 -2.16
C PHE A 429 15.54 8.20 -1.66
N PHE A 430 16.13 9.37 -1.92
CA PHE A 430 15.59 10.69 -1.55
C PHE A 430 15.19 11.57 -2.74
N GLN A 431 15.16 11.04 -3.95
CA GLN A 431 14.58 11.81 -5.05
C GLN A 431 13.06 11.78 -4.93
N ASP A 432 12.49 12.98 -4.86
CA ASP A 432 11.05 13.24 -4.96
C ASP A 432 10.52 12.56 -6.24
N GLU A 433 9.96 11.33 -6.10
CA GLU A 433 9.06 10.83 -7.11
C GLU A 433 7.82 11.71 -7.07
N THR A 434 7.78 12.58 -8.06
CA THR A 434 6.61 13.28 -8.58
C THR A 434 5.70 13.89 -7.53
N ASP A 435 6.00 15.13 -7.17
CA ASP A 435 4.94 16.13 -7.20
C ASP A 435 4.31 16.07 -8.62
N GLU A 436 3.36 15.16 -8.86
CA GLU A 436 2.34 15.45 -9.85
C GLU A 436 1.89 16.86 -9.53
N ALA A 437 2.14 17.78 -10.44
CA ALA A 437 1.80 19.17 -10.32
C ALA A 437 0.32 19.29 -9.92
N TYR A 438 0.07 19.21 -8.62
CA TYR A 438 -1.17 19.68 -8.05
C TYR A 438 -1.09 21.19 -8.23
N VAL A 439 -1.96 21.72 -9.07
CA VAL A 439 -2.20 23.13 -9.19
C VAL A 439 -2.33 23.66 -7.77
N ASP A 440 -1.31 24.40 -7.32
CA ASP A 440 -1.37 25.13 -6.06
C ASP A 440 -2.71 25.88 -6.05
N GLU A 441 -3.54 25.59 -5.04
CA GLU A 441 -4.67 26.49 -4.76
C GLU A 441 -4.08 27.90 -4.68
N PRO A 442 -4.76 28.90 -5.27
CA PRO A 442 -4.23 30.26 -5.34
C PRO A 442 -3.78 30.66 -3.93
N SER A 443 -2.51 31.03 -3.82
CA SER A 443 -1.86 31.46 -2.57
C SER A 443 -2.83 32.35 -1.79
N ALA A 444 -3.10 31.97 -0.54
CA ALA A 444 -4.05 32.65 0.33
C ALA A 444 -3.81 34.16 0.24
N VAL A 445 -4.85 34.92 -0.05
CA VAL A 445 -4.80 36.39 -0.18
C VAL A 445 -4.20 36.92 1.12
N ARG A 446 -3.03 37.59 1.03
CA ARG A 446 -2.36 38.20 2.20
C ARG A 446 -3.31 39.21 2.83
N THR A 447 -3.52 39.10 4.13
CA THR A 447 -4.30 40.05 4.93
C THR A 447 -3.39 41.18 5.43
N GLU A 448 -3.97 42.31 5.82
CA GLU A 448 -3.21 43.48 6.33
C GLU A 448 -2.33 43.14 7.56
N ASN A 449 -2.70 42.10 8.30
CA ASN A 449 -1.98 41.62 9.50
C ASN A 449 -0.87 40.60 9.24
N ASP A 450 -0.71 40.16 7.99
CA ASP A 450 0.30 39.18 7.62
C ASP A 450 1.67 39.84 7.48
N ARG A 451 2.68 39.30 8.14
CA ARG A 451 4.05 39.81 8.10
C ARG A 451 5.03 38.66 7.86
N THR A 452 6.07 38.94 7.08
CA THR A 452 7.21 38.03 6.93
C THR A 452 8.04 38.09 8.21
N LEU A 453 8.15 36.97 8.93
CA LEU A 453 8.79 36.92 10.26
C LEU A 453 10.22 37.48 10.28
N LEU A 454 11.03 37.13 9.30
CA LEU A 454 12.45 37.55 9.26
C LEU A 454 12.66 39.04 8.98
N GLN A 455 11.61 39.77 8.58
CA GLN A 455 11.62 41.23 8.46
C GLN A 455 11.35 41.94 9.80
N ILE A 456 10.91 41.19 10.82
CA ILE A 456 10.64 41.70 12.15
C ILE A 456 11.88 41.49 13.01
N PRO A 457 12.49 42.53 13.60
CA PRO A 457 13.61 42.36 14.54
C PRO A 457 13.19 41.48 15.72
N VAL A 458 14.04 40.54 16.13
CA VAL A 458 13.74 39.56 17.20
C VAL A 458 13.34 40.25 18.50
N GLU A 459 14.01 41.38 18.81
CA GLU A 459 13.82 42.15 20.04
C GLU A 459 12.44 42.84 20.10
N THR A 460 11.77 42.98 18.95
CA THR A 460 10.44 43.62 18.83
C THR A 460 9.30 42.62 18.84
N LEU A 461 9.58 41.32 18.83
CA LEU A 461 8.55 40.30 18.91
C LEU A 461 7.87 40.32 20.28
N PRO A 462 6.54 40.49 20.37
CA PRO A 462 5.84 40.50 21.65
C PRO A 462 5.95 39.12 22.33
N CYS A 463 6.18 39.13 23.64
CA CYS A 463 6.09 37.91 24.46
C CYS A 463 4.80 37.93 25.25
N PRO A 464 3.78 37.14 24.87
CA PRO A 464 2.59 37.00 25.67
C PRO A 464 2.97 36.49 27.05
N GLN A 465 2.48 37.12 28.12
CA GLN A 465 2.64 36.57 29.45
C GLN A 465 1.98 35.19 29.46
N ASP A 466 2.72 34.16 29.91
CA ASP A 466 2.26 32.79 29.93
C ASP A 466 0.93 32.63 30.66
N VAL A 467 -0.16 32.67 29.91
CA VAL A 467 -1.40 32.06 30.36
C VAL A 467 -1.11 30.58 30.34
N LYS A 468 -0.91 29.98 31.53
CA LYS A 468 -0.75 28.52 31.74
C LYS A 468 -1.69 27.82 30.75
N SER A 469 -1.15 27.11 29.77
CA SER A 469 -1.84 26.62 28.61
C SER A 469 -3.10 25.87 29.01
N VAL A 470 -4.25 26.28 28.48
CA VAL A 470 -5.55 25.61 28.68
C VAL A 470 -5.50 24.16 28.16
N THR A 471 -4.48 23.81 27.36
CA THR A 471 -4.26 22.47 26.81
C THR A 471 -3.86 21.42 27.85
N ASP A 472 -3.30 21.82 29.01
CA ASP A 472 -2.94 20.84 30.06
C ASP A 472 -4.13 20.42 30.94
N ARG A 473 -5.29 21.05 30.82
CA ARG A 473 -6.44 20.78 31.72
C ARG A 473 -7.50 19.81 31.19
N THR A 474 -7.45 19.43 29.93
CA THR A 474 -8.50 18.57 29.33
C THR A 474 -8.05 17.17 28.91
N TYR A 475 -6.75 16.86 28.99
CA TYR A 475 -6.24 15.52 28.70
C TYR A 475 -5.65 14.90 29.98
N THR A 476 -6.42 14.05 30.64
CA THR A 476 -5.87 13.09 31.61
C THR A 476 -5.04 12.08 30.84
N TYR A 477 -3.72 12.27 30.85
CA TYR A 477 -2.78 11.27 30.33
C TYR A 477 -2.90 9.98 31.17
N PRO A 478 -2.79 8.79 30.53
CA PRO A 478 -2.66 7.55 31.29
C PRO A 478 -1.51 7.66 32.29
N SER A 479 -1.74 7.22 33.51
CA SER A 479 -0.80 7.36 34.62
C SER A 479 0.54 6.68 34.33
N GLN A 480 1.63 7.13 34.94
CA GLN A 480 2.96 6.51 34.79
C GLN A 480 2.99 5.01 35.12
N ASN A 481 1.98 4.49 35.80
CA ASN A 481 1.82 3.07 36.12
C ASN A 481 1.43 2.24 34.90
N GLU A 482 0.57 2.73 34.00
CA GLU A 482 0.22 2.03 32.76
C GLU A 482 1.42 1.90 31.81
N ALA A 483 2.33 2.88 31.79
CA ALA A 483 3.57 2.82 31.01
C ALA A 483 4.59 1.82 31.56
N LYS A 484 4.58 1.56 32.91
CA LYS A 484 5.42 0.52 33.53
C LYS A 484 4.89 -0.90 33.25
N ASP A 485 3.59 -1.08 33.30
CA ASP A 485 2.95 -2.37 32.98
C ASP A 485 3.21 -2.77 31.54
N TYR A 486 3.25 -1.80 30.62
CA TYR A 486 3.53 -2.02 29.22
C TYR A 486 4.99 -2.45 28.94
N ARG A 487 5.98 -1.85 29.63
CA ARG A 487 7.39 -2.31 29.52
C ARG A 487 7.55 -3.74 30.06
N ASN A 488 6.84 -4.08 31.10
CA ASN A 488 6.86 -5.41 31.70
C ASN A 488 6.20 -6.45 30.77
N LEU A 489 5.13 -6.09 30.05
CA LEU A 489 4.47 -6.93 29.03
C LEU A 489 5.40 -7.21 27.84
N ILE A 490 6.10 -6.18 27.33
CA ILE A 490 7.06 -6.33 26.22
C ILE A 490 8.26 -7.19 26.65
N GLN A 491 8.76 -7.03 27.88
CA GLN A 491 9.84 -7.90 28.39
C GLN A 491 9.36 -9.33 28.65
N SER A 492 8.14 -9.55 29.09
CA SER A 492 7.57 -10.90 29.30
C SER A 492 7.29 -11.62 27.99
N SER A 493 6.84 -10.90 26.93
CA SER A 493 6.65 -11.49 25.61
C SER A 493 7.95 -11.87 24.92
N LYS A 494 9.03 -11.08 25.09
CA LYS A 494 10.38 -11.44 24.61
C LYS A 494 10.95 -12.65 25.34
N THR A 495 10.72 -12.81 26.63
CA THR A 495 11.17 -13.98 27.38
C THR A 495 10.36 -15.24 27.07
N THR A 496 9.07 -15.12 26.73
CA THR A 496 8.25 -16.27 26.31
C THR A 496 8.60 -16.73 24.90
N SER A 497 8.87 -15.84 23.95
CA SER A 497 9.29 -16.23 22.59
C SER A 497 10.69 -16.86 22.57
N VAL A 498 11.62 -16.41 23.40
CA VAL A 498 12.95 -17.04 23.54
C VAL A 498 12.85 -18.41 24.24
N LYS A 499 11.95 -18.58 25.23
CA LYS A 499 11.73 -19.88 25.86
C LYS A 499 10.99 -20.87 24.94
N LEU A 500 10.08 -20.41 24.07
CA LEU A 500 9.44 -21.29 23.07
C LEU A 500 10.45 -21.79 22.02
N ASN A 501 11.33 -20.92 21.51
CA ASN A 501 12.37 -21.31 20.56
C ASN A 501 13.42 -22.24 21.17
N MET A 502 13.77 -22.08 22.45
CA MET A 502 14.67 -23.03 23.14
C MET A 502 14.03 -24.41 23.35
N ASN A 503 12.73 -24.49 23.67
CA ASN A 503 12.06 -25.77 23.84
C ASN A 503 11.86 -26.53 22.52
N ILE A 504 11.64 -25.85 21.40
CA ILE A 504 11.54 -26.49 20.07
C ILE A 504 12.92 -27.02 19.62
N SER A 505 14.02 -26.30 19.89
CA SER A 505 15.36 -26.77 19.58
C SER A 505 15.77 -28.00 20.42
N ILE A 506 15.34 -28.06 21.68
CA ILE A 506 15.62 -29.23 22.55
C ILE A 506 14.79 -30.46 22.11
N PHE A 507 13.54 -30.26 21.66
CA PHE A 507 12.70 -31.37 21.15
C PHE A 507 13.24 -31.95 19.83
N LEU A 508 13.79 -31.12 18.94
CA LEU A 508 14.41 -31.60 17.71
C LEU A 508 15.75 -32.34 17.97
N PHE A 509 16.50 -31.98 19.01
CA PHE A 509 17.75 -32.67 19.37
C PHE A 509 17.52 -34.03 20.03
N VAL A 510 16.42 -34.21 20.75
CA VAL A 510 16.04 -35.48 21.37
C VAL A 510 15.50 -36.49 20.35
N PHE A 511 14.85 -36.02 19.26
CA PHE A 511 14.42 -36.92 18.17
C PHE A 511 15.54 -37.39 17.24
N PHE A 512 16.72 -36.72 17.24
CA PHE A 512 17.89 -37.14 16.44
C PHE A 512 18.83 -38.12 17.16
N ILE A 513 18.61 -38.35 18.47
CA ILE A 513 19.42 -39.30 19.26
C ILE A 513 18.68 -40.64 19.47
N LEU A 514 17.37 -40.71 19.14
CA LEU A 514 16.55 -41.91 19.31
C LEU A 514 16.01 -42.50 17.98
N ALA A 515 16.49 -42.01 16.83
CA ALA A 515 16.37 -42.61 15.50
C ALA A 515 17.78 -42.90 14.96
#